data_33bcbd75b0baddd2ab92f79a182b97cc
#
_entry.id   33bcbd75b0baddd2ab92f79a182b97cc
#
_cell.length_a   1.000
_cell.length_b   1.000
_cell.length_c   1.000
_cell.angle_alpha   90.00
_cell.angle_beta   90.00
_cell.angle_gamma   90.00
#
_symmetry.space_group_name_H-M   'P 1'
#
loop_
_entity.id
_entity.type
_entity.pdbx_description
1 polymer ?
#
loop_
_entity_poly.entity_id
_entity_poly.type
_entity_poly.pdbx_seq_one_letter_code
_entity_poly.pdbx_strand_id
1 'polypeptide(L)'
;NVLGLGTRDCSLQRRNQKLVEEAPAPFLSDAQRASIHQAAHDIGKATGYVGAGTVEFLLSRNGQISFLEVNTRLQVEHPVTEATTGIDLVVEQLRIADGLPLSITTTPEPQGHSMEFRINAEDPGRGYLPTPGTVLRFDAPSGPGVRVDSGVTSGSTISGSFDSMMAKLIVTGRTRTQVLARARRALQEFHIQGVASVLPFHRAVVQAPAFTAEDGFAVHTRWIETEMGQDWLPAERPVAAADAALLRSYIELDGKRVLLGLPSAWLQGAGAMAIAPAQAVEPVRETTQLEGAILAPMAGSLLQWKVAAGAQV
;
A
#
# COMPACT_ATOMS: atom_id res chain seq x y z
N ASN A 1 5.23 -15.67 28.88
CA ASN A 1 5.15 -16.65 27.79
C ASN A 1 5.44 -15.99 26.47
N VAL A 2 6.01 -16.74 25.52
CA VAL A 2 6.18 -16.35 24.12
C VAL A 2 5.39 -17.36 23.28
N LEU A 3 4.49 -16.88 22.42
CA LEU A 3 3.69 -17.71 21.53
C LEU A 3 3.92 -17.27 20.07
N GLY A 4 4.23 -18.23 19.20
CA GLY A 4 4.32 -17.99 17.76
C GLY A 4 2.98 -18.19 17.08
N LEU A 5 2.50 -17.22 16.30
CA LEU A 5 1.18 -17.25 15.66
C LEU A 5 1.23 -17.66 14.19
N GLY A 6 2.14 -18.55 13.84
CA GLY A 6 2.27 -19.04 12.47
C GLY A 6 3.33 -18.31 11.65
N THR A 7 3.37 -18.65 10.39
CA THR A 7 4.35 -18.12 9.43
C THR A 7 3.68 -17.26 8.38
N ARG A 8 4.43 -16.30 7.84
CA ARG A 8 4.05 -15.52 6.66
C ARG A 8 5.11 -15.65 5.58
N ASP A 9 4.71 -15.61 4.34
CA ASP A 9 5.61 -15.33 3.22
C ASP A 9 5.49 -13.86 2.81
N CYS A 10 6.63 -13.19 2.69
CA CYS A 10 6.73 -11.80 2.29
C CYS A 10 7.76 -11.65 1.15
N SER A 11 7.95 -12.70 0.35
CA SER A 11 8.95 -12.72 -0.72
C SER A 11 8.63 -11.76 -1.86
N LEU A 12 7.33 -11.47 -2.07
CA LEU A 12 6.91 -10.56 -3.13
C LEU A 12 7.06 -9.10 -2.69
N GLN A 13 8.24 -8.58 -2.97
CA GLN A 13 8.64 -7.23 -2.58
C GLN A 13 9.43 -6.55 -3.70
N ARG A 14 9.51 -5.24 -3.66
CA ARG A 14 10.30 -4.42 -4.55
C ARG A 14 11.19 -3.49 -3.74
N ARG A 15 12.50 -3.53 -4.00
CA ARG A 15 13.50 -2.73 -3.27
C ARG A 15 13.33 -2.81 -1.76
N ASN A 16 13.13 -4.03 -1.24
CA ASN A 16 12.86 -4.34 0.17
C ASN A 16 11.52 -3.80 0.72
N GLN A 17 10.62 -3.32 -0.15
CA GLN A 17 9.27 -2.94 0.25
C GLN A 17 8.30 -4.05 -0.15
N LYS A 18 7.67 -4.66 0.83
CA LYS A 18 6.69 -5.73 0.65
C LYS A 18 5.47 -5.21 -0.10
N LEU A 19 4.92 -6.00 -1.03
CA LEU A 19 3.73 -5.65 -1.83
C LEU A 19 2.61 -6.66 -1.70
N VAL A 20 2.95 -7.96 -1.54
CA VAL A 20 1.98 -9.03 -1.26
C VAL A 20 2.54 -9.93 -0.18
N GLU A 21 1.72 -10.24 0.80
CA GLU A 21 2.03 -11.13 1.90
C GLU A 21 0.96 -12.21 2.03
N GLU A 22 1.36 -13.41 2.45
CA GLU A 22 0.42 -14.51 2.64
C GLU A 22 0.69 -15.31 3.92
N ALA A 23 -0.36 -15.86 4.52
CA ALA A 23 -0.30 -16.73 5.68
C ALA A 23 -1.25 -17.95 5.51
N PRO A 24 -0.81 -19.13 5.99
CA PRO A 24 0.56 -19.45 6.37
C PRO A 24 1.52 -19.38 5.18
N ALA A 25 2.83 -19.24 5.42
CA ALA A 25 3.82 -19.29 4.35
C ALA A 25 3.69 -20.61 3.59
N PRO A 26 3.48 -20.59 2.26
CA PRO A 26 3.33 -21.79 1.47
C PRO A 26 4.66 -22.51 1.30
N PHE A 27 4.59 -23.81 0.96
CA PHE A 27 5.73 -24.64 0.54
C PHE A 27 6.87 -24.82 1.57
N LEU A 28 6.65 -24.47 2.85
CA LEU A 28 7.55 -24.85 3.93
C LEU A 28 7.33 -26.30 4.32
N SER A 29 8.41 -27.07 4.49
CA SER A 29 8.33 -28.38 5.11
C SER A 29 8.00 -28.21 6.63
N ASP A 30 7.45 -29.25 7.24
CA ASP A 30 7.15 -29.24 8.67
C ASP A 30 8.40 -28.98 9.53
N ALA A 31 9.55 -29.55 9.11
CA ALA A 31 10.83 -29.30 9.77
C ALA A 31 11.27 -27.83 9.69
N GLN A 32 11.12 -27.19 8.53
CA GLN A 32 11.44 -25.77 8.36
C GLN A 32 10.51 -24.90 9.20
N ARG A 33 9.21 -25.18 9.19
CA ARG A 33 8.22 -24.47 10.01
C ARG A 33 8.54 -24.59 11.50
N ALA A 34 8.81 -25.81 11.98
CA ALA A 34 9.19 -26.05 13.36
C ALA A 34 10.47 -25.29 13.75
N SER A 35 11.49 -25.31 12.88
CA SER A 35 12.74 -24.58 13.09
C SER A 35 12.55 -23.07 13.21
N ILE A 36 11.75 -22.47 12.31
CA ILE A 36 11.42 -21.05 12.33
C ILE A 36 10.68 -20.67 13.62
N HIS A 37 9.66 -21.45 14.00
CA HIS A 37 8.90 -21.23 15.23
C HIS A 37 9.78 -21.33 16.47
N GLN A 38 10.65 -22.35 16.54
CA GLN A 38 11.56 -22.54 17.66
C GLN A 38 12.55 -21.38 17.78
N ALA A 39 13.16 -20.98 16.68
CA ALA A 39 14.10 -19.86 16.66
C ALA A 39 13.42 -18.54 17.09
N ALA A 40 12.22 -18.24 16.60
CA ALA A 40 11.47 -17.05 17.01
C ALA A 40 11.12 -17.07 18.51
N HIS A 41 10.70 -18.22 19.03
CA HIS A 41 10.43 -18.42 20.45
C HIS A 41 11.68 -18.20 21.32
N ASP A 42 12.81 -18.77 20.91
CA ASP A 42 14.07 -18.68 21.66
C ASP A 42 14.61 -17.24 21.67
N ILE A 43 14.52 -16.53 20.55
CA ILE A 43 14.86 -15.10 20.46
C ILE A 43 13.99 -14.29 21.43
N GLY A 44 12.67 -14.48 21.40
CA GLY A 44 11.74 -13.76 22.27
C GLY A 44 12.00 -14.03 23.75
N LYS A 45 12.33 -15.27 24.11
CA LYS A 45 12.71 -15.64 25.48
C LYS A 45 14.05 -15.08 25.91
N ALA A 46 15.07 -15.23 25.07
CA ALA A 46 16.44 -14.81 25.40
C ALA A 46 16.53 -13.29 25.60
N THR A 47 15.72 -12.53 24.88
CA THR A 47 15.68 -11.07 24.97
C THR A 47 14.70 -10.54 26.01
N GLY A 48 13.87 -11.41 26.60
CA GLY A 48 12.79 -11.00 27.51
C GLY A 48 11.77 -10.08 26.82
N TYR A 49 11.54 -10.28 25.50
CA TYR A 49 10.69 -9.39 24.70
C TYR A 49 9.24 -9.39 25.19
N VAL A 50 8.67 -8.19 25.32
CA VAL A 50 7.27 -7.98 25.73
C VAL A 50 6.57 -7.16 24.67
N GLY A 51 5.55 -7.70 24.02
CA GLY A 51 4.77 -7.06 22.97
C GLY A 51 4.54 -7.97 21.77
N ALA A 52 3.86 -7.43 20.76
CA ALA A 52 3.75 -8.05 19.46
C ALA A 52 5.04 -7.79 18.65
N GLY A 53 5.58 -8.83 18.03
CA GLY A 53 6.80 -8.75 17.23
C GLY A 53 6.81 -9.75 16.09
N THR A 54 7.75 -9.59 15.18
CA THR A 54 7.96 -10.53 14.07
C THR A 54 9.45 -10.78 13.90
N VAL A 55 9.81 -12.06 13.81
CA VAL A 55 11.17 -12.49 13.48
C VAL A 55 11.19 -12.84 12.00
N GLU A 56 12.05 -12.19 11.24
CA GLU A 56 12.20 -12.41 9.80
C GLU A 56 13.38 -13.32 9.49
N PHE A 57 13.17 -14.23 8.56
CA PHE A 57 14.16 -15.17 8.08
C PHE A 57 14.23 -15.16 6.56
N LEU A 58 15.39 -15.49 6.02
CA LEU A 58 15.57 -15.81 4.61
C LEU A 58 15.67 -17.32 4.44
N LEU A 59 14.86 -17.87 3.55
CA LEU A 59 14.94 -19.26 3.14
C LEU A 59 15.57 -19.33 1.76
N SER A 60 16.73 -19.97 1.65
CA SER A 60 17.41 -20.16 0.38
C SER A 60 16.86 -21.36 -0.39
N ARG A 61 17.15 -21.42 -1.70
CA ARG A 61 16.71 -22.55 -2.57
C ARG A 61 17.21 -23.92 -2.12
N ASN A 62 18.33 -23.98 -1.43
CA ASN A 62 18.86 -25.24 -0.86
C ASN A 62 18.28 -25.57 0.53
N GLY A 63 17.27 -24.84 0.98
CA GLY A 63 16.57 -25.07 2.26
C GLY A 63 17.24 -24.48 3.48
N GLN A 64 18.34 -23.73 3.33
CA GLN A 64 19.01 -23.06 4.46
C GLN A 64 18.16 -21.88 4.95
N ILE A 65 17.93 -21.85 6.26
CA ILE A 65 17.23 -20.76 6.96
C ILE A 65 18.29 -19.86 7.59
N SER A 66 18.22 -18.56 7.29
CA SER A 66 19.10 -17.53 7.86
C SER A 66 18.27 -16.48 8.56
N PHE A 67 18.63 -16.12 9.78
CA PHE A 67 18.02 -15.00 10.51
C PHE A 67 18.32 -13.67 9.77
N LEU A 68 17.31 -12.82 9.67
CA LEU A 68 17.44 -11.50 9.08
C LEU A 68 17.35 -10.41 10.15
N GLU A 69 16.17 -10.25 10.76
CA GLU A 69 15.94 -9.20 11.74
C GLU A 69 14.73 -9.53 12.66
N VAL A 70 14.56 -8.71 13.71
CA VAL A 70 13.35 -8.68 14.52
C VAL A 70 12.68 -7.32 14.39
N ASN A 71 11.44 -7.32 14.00
CA ASN A 71 10.59 -6.14 14.05
C ASN A 71 9.83 -6.11 15.38
N THR A 72 10.25 -5.23 16.29
CA THR A 72 9.69 -5.11 17.64
C THR A 72 8.42 -4.26 17.68
N ARG A 73 7.52 -4.51 16.77
CA ARG A 73 6.25 -3.82 16.57
C ARG A 73 5.27 -4.67 15.78
N LEU A 74 4.01 -4.28 15.80
CA LEU A 74 3.02 -4.80 14.84
C LEU A 74 3.44 -4.41 13.41
N GLN A 75 3.30 -5.33 12.48
CA GLN A 75 3.61 -5.10 11.06
C GLN A 75 2.35 -4.81 10.25
N VAL A 76 2.52 -4.23 9.06
CA VAL A 76 1.42 -3.91 8.12
C VAL A 76 0.61 -5.15 7.81
N GLU A 77 1.29 -6.28 7.59
CA GLU A 77 0.74 -7.57 7.17
C GLU A 77 0.18 -8.44 8.31
N HIS A 78 -0.03 -7.88 9.52
CA HIS A 78 -0.66 -8.62 10.62
C HIS A 78 -2.05 -9.20 10.30
N PRO A 79 -2.88 -8.55 9.44
CA PRO A 79 -4.21 -9.05 9.13
C PRO A 79 -4.25 -10.47 8.55
N VAL A 80 -3.23 -10.91 7.81
CA VAL A 80 -3.21 -12.29 7.28
C VAL A 80 -3.01 -13.33 8.40
N THR A 81 -2.26 -12.97 9.45
CA THR A 81 -2.14 -13.82 10.65
C THR A 81 -3.45 -13.84 11.44
N GLU A 82 -4.06 -12.68 11.65
CA GLU A 82 -5.38 -12.58 12.33
C GLU A 82 -6.44 -13.41 11.61
N ALA A 83 -6.50 -13.30 10.28
CA ALA A 83 -7.47 -14.00 9.46
C ALA A 83 -7.33 -15.53 9.51
N THR A 84 -6.12 -16.05 9.72
CA THR A 84 -5.85 -17.49 9.79
C THR A 84 -5.85 -18.05 11.19
N THR A 85 -5.64 -17.22 12.22
CA THR A 85 -5.59 -17.68 13.63
C THR A 85 -6.82 -17.31 14.44
N GLY A 86 -7.60 -16.33 13.98
CA GLY A 86 -8.73 -15.79 14.75
C GLY A 86 -8.34 -14.92 15.94
N ILE A 87 -7.05 -14.52 16.04
CA ILE A 87 -6.53 -13.69 17.14
C ILE A 87 -6.47 -12.24 16.69
N ASP A 88 -7.03 -11.32 17.47
CA ASP A 88 -6.87 -9.88 17.30
C ASP A 88 -5.53 -9.45 17.92
N LEU A 89 -4.53 -9.21 17.07
CA LEU A 89 -3.18 -8.86 17.49
C LEU A 89 -3.10 -7.45 18.10
N VAL A 90 -3.97 -6.54 17.70
CA VAL A 90 -4.03 -5.18 18.25
C VAL A 90 -4.57 -5.25 19.69
N VAL A 91 -5.63 -6.01 19.91
CA VAL A 91 -6.18 -6.24 21.26
C VAL A 91 -5.15 -6.92 22.16
N GLU A 92 -4.47 -7.96 21.67
CA GLU A 92 -3.41 -8.63 22.45
C GLU A 92 -2.27 -7.68 22.80
N GLN A 93 -1.86 -6.81 21.88
CA GLN A 93 -0.83 -5.79 22.14
C GLN A 93 -1.25 -4.81 23.24
N LEU A 94 -2.50 -4.37 23.23
CA LEU A 94 -3.05 -3.50 24.29
C LEU A 94 -3.11 -4.23 25.65
N ARG A 95 -3.56 -5.49 25.66
CA ARG A 95 -3.57 -6.34 26.87
C ARG A 95 -2.20 -6.48 27.48
N ILE A 96 -1.18 -6.74 26.65
CA ILE A 96 0.21 -6.83 27.08
C ILE A 96 0.70 -5.50 27.68
N ALA A 97 0.34 -4.37 27.07
CA ALA A 97 0.69 -3.04 27.56
C ALA A 97 0.06 -2.74 28.93
N ASP A 98 -1.14 -3.25 29.17
CA ASP A 98 -1.84 -3.16 30.47
C ASP A 98 -1.29 -4.17 31.52
N GLY A 99 -0.28 -4.97 31.17
CA GLY A 99 0.30 -5.98 32.06
C GLY A 99 -0.57 -7.24 32.23
N LEU A 100 -1.58 -7.41 31.39
CA LEU A 100 -2.47 -8.57 31.40
C LEU A 100 -1.79 -9.78 30.71
N PRO A 101 -2.14 -11.01 31.10
CA PRO A 101 -1.66 -12.19 30.39
C PRO A 101 -2.29 -12.25 28.99
N LEU A 102 -1.64 -12.98 28.07
CA LEU A 102 -2.22 -13.29 26.76
C LEU A 102 -3.59 -13.94 26.93
N SER A 103 -4.53 -13.65 26.04
CA SER A 103 -5.86 -14.29 26.03
C SER A 103 -5.82 -15.75 25.62
N ILE A 104 -4.71 -16.17 25.01
CA ILE A 104 -4.44 -17.53 24.55
C ILE A 104 -3.28 -18.16 25.31
N THR A 105 -3.34 -19.46 25.52
CA THR A 105 -2.31 -20.22 26.23
C THR A 105 -1.46 -21.09 25.30
N THR A 106 -1.96 -21.40 24.13
CA THR A 106 -1.30 -22.24 23.13
C THR A 106 -1.37 -21.58 21.76
N THR A 107 -0.40 -21.85 20.90
CA THR A 107 -0.42 -21.43 19.50
C THR A 107 -1.61 -22.08 18.79
N PRO A 108 -2.52 -21.28 18.20
CA PRO A 108 -3.62 -21.84 17.41
C PRO A 108 -3.07 -22.39 16.07
N GLU A 109 -3.66 -23.49 15.61
CA GLU A 109 -3.40 -23.99 14.27
C GLU A 109 -4.04 -23.05 13.24
N PRO A 110 -3.31 -22.64 12.21
CA PRO A 110 -3.85 -21.78 11.15
C PRO A 110 -5.03 -22.45 10.44
N GLN A 111 -6.13 -21.70 10.25
CA GLN A 111 -7.30 -22.17 9.54
C GLN A 111 -7.41 -21.48 8.18
N GLY A 112 -7.33 -22.27 7.11
CA GLY A 112 -7.40 -21.75 5.75
C GLY A 112 -6.13 -21.04 5.31
N HIS A 113 -6.30 -20.06 4.47
CA HIS A 113 -5.22 -19.25 3.87
C HIS A 113 -5.67 -17.81 3.71
N SER A 114 -4.74 -16.86 3.80
CA SER A 114 -5.02 -15.43 3.62
C SER A 114 -3.89 -14.77 2.84
N MET A 115 -4.24 -13.83 1.97
CA MET A 115 -3.29 -12.95 1.28
C MET A 115 -3.66 -11.50 1.53
N GLU A 116 -2.65 -10.66 1.73
CA GLU A 116 -2.76 -9.20 1.78
C GLU A 116 -2.08 -8.61 0.55
N PHE A 117 -2.72 -7.59 -0.04
CA PHE A 117 -2.21 -6.80 -1.14
C PHE A 117 -2.14 -5.35 -0.68
N ARG A 118 -0.95 -4.76 -0.67
CA ARG A 118 -0.78 -3.34 -0.34
C ARG A 118 -1.19 -2.49 -1.53
N ILE A 119 -2.15 -1.62 -1.33
CA ILE A 119 -2.67 -0.73 -2.37
C ILE A 119 -2.02 0.63 -2.22
N ASN A 120 -0.90 0.82 -2.91
CA ASN A 120 -0.11 2.04 -2.86
C ASN A 120 -0.48 2.99 -4.02
N ALA A 121 -0.42 4.29 -3.75
CA ALA A 121 -0.50 5.34 -4.76
C ALA A 121 0.85 5.48 -5.49
N GLU A 122 1.18 4.50 -6.32
CA GLU A 122 2.43 4.38 -7.07
C GLU A 122 2.15 3.96 -8.51
N ASP A 123 2.96 4.44 -9.44
CA ASP A 123 2.80 4.13 -10.87
C ASP A 123 3.81 3.07 -11.31
N PRO A 124 3.39 1.81 -11.53
CA PRO A 124 4.28 0.76 -12.01
C PRO A 124 4.97 1.13 -13.32
N GLY A 125 4.27 1.79 -14.25
CA GLY A 125 4.80 2.20 -15.55
C GLY A 125 5.83 3.34 -15.49
N ARG A 126 5.97 3.98 -14.32
CA ARG A 126 7.02 4.97 -14.04
C ARG A 126 7.98 4.48 -12.95
N GLY A 127 8.22 3.18 -12.90
CA GLY A 127 9.14 2.59 -11.93
C GLY A 127 8.64 2.70 -10.49
N TYR A 128 7.32 2.64 -10.28
CA TYR A 128 6.64 2.74 -8.97
C TYR A 128 6.91 4.08 -8.26
N LEU A 129 7.02 5.16 -9.02
CA LEU A 129 7.08 6.49 -8.41
C LEU A 129 5.77 6.79 -7.68
N PRO A 130 5.84 7.37 -6.47
CA PRO A 130 4.66 7.85 -5.75
C PRO A 130 3.85 8.85 -6.60
N THR A 131 2.55 8.76 -6.49
CA THR A 131 1.59 9.61 -7.22
C THR A 131 0.71 10.37 -6.24
N PRO A 132 1.24 11.42 -5.58
CA PRO A 132 0.43 12.26 -4.71
C PRO A 132 -0.67 12.96 -5.52
N GLY A 133 -1.82 13.19 -4.90
CA GLY A 133 -2.95 13.83 -5.56
C GLY A 133 -4.29 13.48 -4.91
N THR A 134 -5.37 13.93 -5.54
CA THR A 134 -6.72 13.66 -5.05
C THR A 134 -7.25 12.34 -5.61
N VAL A 135 -7.71 11.47 -4.75
CA VAL A 135 -8.44 10.24 -5.11
C VAL A 135 -9.85 10.63 -5.55
N LEU A 136 -10.09 10.64 -6.85
CA LEU A 136 -11.40 11.02 -7.39
C LEU A 136 -12.44 9.91 -7.20
N ARG A 137 -12.00 8.65 -7.28
CA ARG A 137 -12.84 7.47 -7.12
C ARG A 137 -12.09 6.40 -6.33
N PHE A 138 -12.76 5.82 -5.35
CA PHE A 138 -12.25 4.71 -4.55
C PHE A 138 -13.40 3.72 -4.32
N ASP A 139 -13.51 2.73 -5.21
CA ASP A 139 -14.52 1.68 -5.11
C ASP A 139 -13.82 0.40 -4.64
N ALA A 140 -13.93 0.12 -3.36
CA ALA A 140 -13.36 -1.06 -2.76
C ALA A 140 -14.21 -2.31 -3.07
N PRO A 141 -13.59 -3.47 -3.36
CA PRO A 141 -14.31 -4.71 -3.56
C PRO A 141 -14.93 -5.22 -2.25
N SER A 142 -15.95 -6.06 -2.39
CA SER A 142 -16.61 -6.67 -1.24
C SER A 142 -16.99 -8.13 -1.50
N GLY A 143 -17.56 -8.79 -0.51
CA GLY A 143 -18.07 -10.16 -0.63
C GLY A 143 -17.34 -11.17 0.27
N PRO A 144 -17.70 -12.47 0.20
CA PRO A 144 -17.17 -13.49 1.09
C PRO A 144 -15.64 -13.61 1.04
N GLY A 145 -15.00 -13.46 2.20
CA GLY A 145 -13.53 -13.54 2.33
C GLY A 145 -12.78 -12.36 1.74
N VAL A 146 -13.43 -11.21 1.58
CA VAL A 146 -12.80 -9.95 1.16
C VAL A 146 -12.94 -8.92 2.27
N ARG A 147 -11.83 -8.39 2.74
CA ARG A 147 -11.71 -7.28 3.70
C ARG A 147 -10.83 -6.20 3.09
N VAL A 148 -11.24 -4.94 3.25
CA VAL A 148 -10.42 -3.79 2.85
C VAL A 148 -10.24 -2.89 4.05
N ASP A 149 -8.99 -2.70 4.47
CA ASP A 149 -8.63 -1.72 5.49
C ASP A 149 -8.09 -0.49 4.76
N SER A 150 -8.81 0.62 4.82
CA SER A 150 -8.49 1.82 4.06
C SER A 150 -8.33 3.05 4.95
N GLY A 151 -7.29 3.84 4.66
CA GLY A 151 -7.08 5.18 5.21
C GLY A 151 -7.65 6.28 4.31
N VAL A 152 -8.25 5.93 3.16
CA VAL A 152 -8.74 6.90 2.18
C VAL A 152 -10.13 6.53 1.68
N THR A 153 -10.82 7.52 1.14
CA THR A 153 -12.10 7.41 0.43
C THR A 153 -12.05 8.30 -0.82
N SER A 154 -13.08 8.26 -1.66
CA SER A 154 -13.25 9.25 -2.74
C SER A 154 -13.22 10.67 -2.16
N GLY A 155 -12.43 11.56 -2.75
CA GLY A 155 -12.18 12.92 -2.29
C GLY A 155 -10.98 13.09 -1.36
N SER A 156 -10.38 12.02 -0.84
CA SER A 156 -9.16 12.10 -0.03
C SER A 156 -7.97 12.57 -0.84
N THR A 157 -7.05 13.29 -0.21
CA THR A 157 -5.80 13.74 -0.83
C THR A 157 -4.61 12.95 -0.29
N ILE A 158 -3.85 12.33 -1.19
CA ILE A 158 -2.59 11.65 -0.88
C ILE A 158 -1.49 12.70 -0.86
N SER A 159 -0.84 12.83 0.29
CA SER A 159 0.31 13.72 0.46
C SER A 159 1.59 13.05 -0.05
N GLY A 160 2.46 13.83 -0.70
CA GLY A 160 3.82 13.38 -1.02
C GLY A 160 4.80 13.35 0.17
N SER A 161 4.35 13.78 1.36
CA SER A 161 5.18 13.84 2.58
C SER A 161 5.12 12.56 3.42
N PHE A 162 4.24 11.63 3.10
CA PHE A 162 4.02 10.39 3.84
C PHE A 162 4.12 9.19 2.91
N ASP A 163 3.99 7.98 3.49
CA ASP A 163 3.92 6.73 2.76
C ASP A 163 2.77 6.75 1.73
N SER A 164 2.98 6.10 0.59
CA SER A 164 2.03 6.03 -0.52
C SER A 164 0.87 5.05 -0.30
N MET A 165 0.87 4.29 0.79
CA MET A 165 -0.13 3.25 1.04
C MET A 165 -1.51 3.85 1.34
N MET A 166 -2.49 3.53 0.49
CA MET A 166 -3.88 3.97 0.62
C MET A 166 -4.74 2.98 1.38
N ALA A 167 -4.53 1.69 1.12
CA ALA A 167 -5.33 0.62 1.68
C ALA A 167 -4.57 -0.71 1.67
N LYS A 168 -5.16 -1.69 2.35
CA LYS A 168 -4.80 -3.11 2.28
C LYS A 168 -6.03 -3.89 1.84
N LEU A 169 -5.87 -4.73 0.83
CA LEU A 169 -6.88 -5.71 0.44
C LEU A 169 -6.47 -7.05 1.04
N ILE A 170 -7.27 -7.58 1.95
CA ILE A 170 -7.06 -8.88 2.59
C ILE A 170 -8.08 -9.86 2.05
N VAL A 171 -7.61 -10.98 1.50
CA VAL A 171 -8.44 -12.01 0.91
C VAL A 171 -8.22 -13.33 1.64
N THR A 172 -9.30 -13.98 2.07
CA THR A 172 -9.28 -15.22 2.84
C THR A 172 -10.03 -16.36 2.13
N GLY A 173 -9.62 -17.58 2.39
CA GLY A 173 -10.26 -18.77 1.85
C GLY A 173 -9.82 -20.04 2.57
N ARG A 174 -10.44 -21.16 2.23
CA ARG A 174 -10.09 -22.46 2.84
C ARG A 174 -8.77 -23.01 2.31
N THR A 175 -8.37 -22.62 1.11
CA THR A 175 -7.12 -23.04 0.45
C THR A 175 -6.50 -21.85 -0.26
N ARG A 176 -5.18 -21.92 -0.55
CA ARG A 176 -4.46 -20.94 -1.34
C ARG A 176 -5.08 -20.72 -2.71
N THR A 177 -5.46 -21.80 -3.40
CA THR A 177 -6.13 -21.74 -4.71
C THR A 177 -7.44 -20.97 -4.64
N GLN A 178 -8.24 -21.16 -3.58
CA GLN A 178 -9.47 -20.39 -3.38
C GLN A 178 -9.18 -18.91 -3.11
N VAL A 179 -8.14 -18.61 -2.34
CA VAL A 179 -7.72 -17.22 -2.09
C VAL A 179 -7.30 -16.54 -3.39
N LEU A 180 -6.49 -17.21 -4.22
CA LEU A 180 -6.08 -16.70 -5.53
C LEU A 180 -7.28 -16.42 -6.45
N ALA A 181 -8.26 -17.32 -6.49
CA ALA A 181 -9.49 -17.12 -7.29
C ALA A 181 -10.28 -15.89 -6.81
N ARG A 182 -10.44 -15.74 -5.50
CA ARG A 182 -11.09 -14.56 -4.89
C ARG A 182 -10.30 -13.28 -5.11
N ALA A 183 -8.97 -13.33 -4.99
CA ALA A 183 -8.09 -12.18 -5.21
C ALA A 183 -8.18 -11.66 -6.64
N ARG A 184 -8.20 -12.55 -7.64
CA ARG A 184 -8.40 -12.17 -9.05
C ARG A 184 -9.68 -11.37 -9.23
N ARG A 185 -10.80 -11.83 -8.67
CA ARG A 185 -12.09 -11.13 -8.72
C ARG A 185 -12.00 -9.79 -7.98
N ALA A 186 -11.57 -9.80 -6.74
CA ALA A 186 -11.53 -8.60 -5.90
C ALA A 186 -10.63 -7.50 -6.50
N LEU A 187 -9.46 -7.86 -7.03
CA LEU A 187 -8.55 -6.92 -7.68
C LEU A 187 -9.13 -6.34 -8.98
N GLN A 188 -9.96 -7.09 -9.72
CA GLN A 188 -10.65 -6.57 -10.91
C GLN A 188 -11.77 -5.60 -10.53
N GLU A 189 -12.48 -5.86 -9.45
CA GLU A 189 -13.58 -5.02 -8.93
C GLU A 189 -13.06 -3.76 -8.22
N PHE A 190 -11.79 -3.72 -7.83
CA PHE A 190 -11.20 -2.57 -7.16
C PHE A 190 -10.91 -1.45 -8.17
N HIS A 191 -11.55 -0.29 -8.02
CA HIS A 191 -11.35 0.85 -8.91
C HIS A 191 -10.85 2.07 -8.14
N ILE A 192 -9.72 2.62 -8.59
CA ILE A 192 -9.12 3.85 -8.07
C ILE A 192 -8.85 4.78 -9.25
N GLN A 193 -9.26 6.06 -9.12
CA GLN A 193 -9.04 7.10 -10.12
C GLN A 193 -8.53 8.38 -9.43
N GLY A 194 -7.88 9.23 -10.20
CA GLY A 194 -7.30 10.49 -9.71
C GLY A 194 -5.82 10.38 -9.35
N VAL A 195 -5.39 9.22 -8.87
CA VAL A 195 -3.98 8.87 -8.65
C VAL A 195 -3.68 7.54 -9.33
N ALA A 196 -2.45 7.32 -9.75
CA ALA A 196 -2.02 5.99 -10.19
C ALA A 196 -1.90 5.07 -8.96
N SER A 197 -2.08 3.77 -9.17
CA SER A 197 -1.95 2.78 -8.11
C SER A 197 -1.26 1.51 -8.60
N VAL A 198 -0.79 0.69 -7.69
CA VAL A 198 -0.17 -0.62 -7.97
C VAL A 198 -1.18 -1.71 -8.37
N LEU A 199 -2.48 -1.40 -8.52
CA LEU A 199 -3.49 -2.37 -8.92
C LEU A 199 -3.17 -3.14 -10.22
N PRO A 200 -2.64 -2.50 -11.30
CA PRO A 200 -2.22 -3.23 -12.50
C PRO A 200 -1.19 -4.32 -12.20
N PHE A 201 -0.21 -4.00 -11.36
CA PHE A 201 0.80 -4.96 -10.90
C PHE A 201 0.15 -6.14 -10.15
N HIS A 202 -0.70 -5.89 -9.16
CA HIS A 202 -1.37 -6.95 -8.42
C HIS A 202 -2.22 -7.85 -9.30
N ARG A 203 -2.93 -7.27 -10.27
CA ARG A 203 -3.72 -8.04 -11.25
C ARG A 203 -2.85 -8.98 -12.08
N ALA A 204 -1.64 -8.57 -12.44
CA ALA A 204 -0.70 -9.42 -13.16
C ALA A 204 -0.09 -10.50 -12.27
N VAL A 205 0.31 -10.16 -11.04
CA VAL A 205 0.89 -11.13 -10.09
C VAL A 205 -0.03 -12.31 -9.84
N VAL A 206 -1.33 -12.07 -9.60
CA VAL A 206 -2.29 -13.16 -9.36
C VAL A 206 -2.60 -14.00 -10.60
N GLN A 207 -2.02 -13.68 -11.75
CA GLN A 207 -2.05 -14.47 -13.00
C GLN A 207 -0.68 -15.10 -13.31
N ALA A 208 0.40 -14.62 -12.68
CA ALA A 208 1.76 -15.07 -13.00
C ALA A 208 1.98 -16.52 -12.53
N PRO A 209 2.39 -17.45 -13.41
CA PRO A 209 2.66 -18.83 -13.03
C PRO A 209 3.70 -18.95 -11.89
N ALA A 210 4.72 -18.09 -11.88
CA ALA A 210 5.73 -18.06 -10.84
C ALA A 210 5.15 -17.85 -9.43
N PHE A 211 4.04 -17.12 -9.30
CA PHE A 211 3.36 -16.85 -8.03
C PHE A 211 2.23 -17.84 -7.75
N THR A 212 1.53 -18.33 -8.79
CA THR A 212 0.28 -19.10 -8.63
C THR A 212 0.48 -20.60 -8.59
N ALA A 213 1.70 -21.11 -8.80
CA ALA A 213 1.98 -22.56 -8.79
C ALA A 213 1.45 -23.24 -7.51
N GLU A 214 1.05 -24.49 -7.63
CA GLU A 214 0.46 -25.29 -6.54
C GLU A 214 1.48 -26.17 -5.82
N ASP A 215 2.59 -26.48 -6.47
CA ASP A 215 3.64 -27.41 -6.03
C ASP A 215 4.96 -26.72 -5.68
N GLY A 216 4.97 -25.42 -5.63
CA GLY A 216 6.11 -24.56 -5.35
C GLY A 216 6.07 -23.31 -6.20
N PHE A 217 6.47 -22.15 -5.65
CA PHE A 217 6.48 -20.92 -6.42
C PHE A 217 7.89 -20.37 -6.60
N ALA A 218 8.12 -19.70 -7.74
CA ALA A 218 9.45 -19.21 -8.09
C ALA A 218 9.73 -17.77 -7.62
N VAL A 219 8.78 -17.15 -6.92
CA VAL A 219 8.93 -15.80 -6.39
C VAL A 219 10.00 -15.76 -5.31
N HIS A 220 10.85 -14.76 -5.38
CA HIS A 220 11.88 -14.46 -4.38
C HIS A 220 12.01 -12.95 -4.21
N THR A 221 12.76 -12.49 -3.23
CA THR A 221 12.84 -11.07 -2.81
C THR A 221 13.25 -10.08 -3.90
N ARG A 222 13.82 -10.54 -5.01
CA ARG A 222 14.21 -9.73 -6.17
C ARG A 222 13.46 -10.08 -7.46
N TRP A 223 12.44 -10.95 -7.35
CA TRP A 223 11.73 -11.46 -8.52
C TRP A 223 11.11 -10.36 -9.40
N ILE A 224 10.58 -9.30 -8.79
CA ILE A 224 10.00 -8.16 -9.52
C ILE A 224 11.05 -7.46 -10.38
N GLU A 225 12.27 -7.29 -9.87
CA GLU A 225 13.34 -6.60 -10.58
C GLU A 225 14.04 -7.47 -11.64
N THR A 226 14.05 -8.79 -11.45
CA THR A 226 14.87 -9.69 -12.27
C THR A 226 14.09 -10.53 -13.27
N GLU A 227 12.82 -10.87 -12.99
CA GLU A 227 12.06 -11.85 -13.75
C GLU A 227 10.69 -11.37 -14.20
N MET A 228 10.03 -10.52 -13.40
CA MET A 228 8.76 -9.93 -13.80
C MET A 228 9.01 -8.80 -14.79
N GLY A 229 8.58 -8.97 -16.06
CA GLY A 229 8.71 -7.93 -17.08
C GLY A 229 8.21 -6.57 -16.60
N GLN A 230 8.92 -5.51 -16.98
CA GLN A 230 8.63 -4.13 -16.55
C GLN A 230 7.87 -3.32 -17.61
N ASP A 231 7.24 -3.98 -18.58
CA ASP A 231 6.53 -3.35 -19.70
C ASP A 231 5.15 -2.78 -19.27
N TRP A 232 5.14 -2.14 -18.11
CA TRP A 232 3.95 -1.47 -17.61
C TRP A 232 3.74 -0.15 -18.36
N LEU A 233 2.56 0.05 -18.90
CA LEU A 233 2.17 1.36 -19.41
C LEU A 233 2.03 2.34 -18.24
N PRO A 234 2.66 3.52 -18.31
CA PRO A 234 2.42 4.58 -17.34
C PRO A 234 0.92 4.87 -17.23
N ALA A 235 0.43 5.06 -16.02
CA ALA A 235 -0.94 5.48 -15.82
C ALA A 235 -1.18 6.81 -16.53
N GLU A 236 -2.31 6.93 -17.22
CA GLU A 236 -2.76 8.21 -17.72
C GLU A 236 -2.90 9.15 -16.52
N ARG A 237 -2.19 10.27 -16.56
CA ARG A 237 -2.46 11.33 -15.60
C ARG A 237 -3.89 11.80 -15.85
N PRO A 238 -4.72 11.90 -14.80
CA PRO A 238 -5.96 12.65 -14.96
C PRO A 238 -5.54 13.99 -15.56
N VAL A 239 -6.01 14.29 -16.76
CA VAL A 239 -5.95 15.66 -17.24
C VAL A 239 -6.66 16.41 -16.12
N ALA A 240 -5.91 17.25 -15.39
CA ALA A 240 -6.52 18.16 -14.44
C ALA A 240 -7.64 18.78 -15.26
N ALA A 241 -8.90 18.50 -14.90
CA ALA A 241 -10.04 19.09 -15.59
C ALA A 241 -9.68 20.55 -15.61
N ALA A 242 -9.28 21.04 -16.79
CA ALA A 242 -8.66 22.35 -16.99
C ALA A 242 -9.45 23.25 -16.08
N ASP A 243 -8.87 23.83 -15.06
CA ASP A 243 -9.54 24.40 -13.90
C ASP A 243 -10.88 24.93 -14.37
N ALA A 244 -11.96 24.15 -14.14
CA ALA A 244 -13.25 24.56 -14.66
C ALA A 244 -13.46 25.88 -13.95
N ALA A 245 -13.20 26.99 -14.68
CA ALA A 245 -13.00 28.28 -14.07
C ALA A 245 -14.13 28.49 -13.10
N LEU A 246 -13.83 28.33 -11.80
CA LEU A 246 -14.84 28.40 -10.75
C LEU A 246 -15.21 29.88 -10.66
N LEU A 247 -16.40 30.22 -11.11
CA LEU A 247 -16.97 31.52 -10.78
C LEU A 247 -17.20 31.54 -9.27
N ARG A 248 -16.39 32.29 -8.55
CA ARG A 248 -16.52 32.46 -7.10
C ARG A 248 -17.35 33.72 -6.82
N SER A 249 -18.45 33.53 -6.10
CA SER A 249 -19.31 34.63 -5.65
C SER A 249 -19.67 34.44 -4.19
N TYR A 250 -19.92 35.54 -3.50
CA TYR A 250 -20.46 35.48 -2.15
C TYR A 250 -21.96 35.41 -2.21
N ILE A 251 -22.52 34.46 -1.49
CA ILE A 251 -23.97 34.38 -1.23
C ILE A 251 -24.22 34.60 0.24
N GLU A 252 -25.40 35.10 0.59
CA GLU A 252 -25.86 35.20 1.96
C GLU A 252 -26.83 34.03 2.23
N LEU A 253 -26.53 33.25 3.25
CA LEU A 253 -27.32 32.12 3.73
C LEU A 253 -27.55 32.34 5.23
N ASP A 254 -28.79 32.50 5.63
CA ASP A 254 -29.20 32.74 7.02
C ASP A 254 -28.41 33.89 7.70
N GLY A 255 -28.22 35.01 6.98
CA GLY A 255 -27.49 36.14 7.45
C GLY A 255 -25.95 35.97 7.52
N LYS A 256 -25.42 34.87 7.02
CA LYS A 256 -23.98 34.59 6.93
C LYS A 256 -23.50 34.66 5.48
N ARG A 257 -22.41 35.40 5.26
CA ARG A 257 -21.78 35.50 3.96
C ARG A 257 -20.90 34.29 3.71
N VAL A 258 -21.25 33.49 2.70
CA VAL A 258 -20.55 32.25 2.32
C VAL A 258 -19.97 32.39 0.90
N LEU A 259 -18.72 32.01 0.72
CA LEU A 259 -18.08 31.97 -0.61
C LEU A 259 -18.55 30.70 -1.35
N LEU A 260 -19.24 30.89 -2.47
CA LEU A 260 -19.71 29.82 -3.34
C LEU A 260 -18.83 29.76 -4.60
N GLY A 261 -18.30 28.58 -4.92
CA GLY A 261 -17.60 28.29 -6.18
C GLY A 261 -18.48 27.42 -7.09
N LEU A 262 -18.88 27.94 -8.25
CA LEU A 262 -19.65 27.20 -9.25
C LEU A 262 -18.80 26.97 -10.50
N PRO A 263 -18.80 25.75 -11.10
CA PRO A 263 -18.17 25.51 -12.39
C PRO A 263 -18.76 26.44 -13.45
N SER A 264 -17.92 27.20 -14.16
CA SER A 264 -18.37 28.14 -15.21
C SER A 264 -19.20 27.44 -16.29
N ALA A 265 -18.97 26.14 -16.53
CA ALA A 265 -19.76 25.32 -17.45
C ALA A 265 -21.26 25.24 -17.08
N TRP A 266 -21.60 25.35 -15.79
CA TRP A 266 -22.98 25.33 -15.33
C TRP A 266 -23.74 26.60 -15.67
N LEU A 267 -23.02 27.69 -15.94
CA LEU A 267 -23.60 28.99 -16.26
C LEU A 267 -23.72 29.25 -17.78
N GLN A 268 -23.08 28.40 -18.58
CA GLN A 268 -23.13 28.53 -20.05
C GLN A 268 -24.51 28.19 -20.66
N GLY A 269 -25.42 27.59 -19.88
CA GLY A 269 -26.79 27.26 -20.29
C GLY A 269 -27.87 28.22 -19.79
N ALA A 270 -27.57 29.10 -18.84
CA ALA A 270 -28.51 30.11 -18.34
C ALA A 270 -28.22 31.44 -19.04
N GLY A 271 -29.11 31.84 -19.90
CA GLY A 271 -29.02 33.00 -20.81
C GLY A 271 -28.27 34.21 -20.25
N ALA A 272 -27.48 34.81 -21.11
CA ALA A 272 -26.50 35.86 -20.82
C ALA A 272 -27.08 37.02 -19.97
N MET A 273 -26.86 37.00 -18.68
CA MET A 273 -26.75 38.24 -17.89
C MET A 273 -25.31 38.68 -17.90
N ALA A 274 -25.04 39.78 -18.60
CA ALA A 274 -23.74 40.38 -18.67
C ALA A 274 -23.30 40.83 -17.25
N ILE A 275 -22.51 40.01 -16.62
CA ILE A 275 -21.73 40.43 -15.44
C ILE A 275 -20.38 40.91 -15.97
N ALA A 276 -20.08 42.18 -15.81
CA ALA A 276 -18.78 42.73 -16.17
C ALA A 276 -17.68 41.93 -15.43
N PRO A 277 -16.60 41.53 -16.14
CA PRO A 277 -15.54 40.77 -15.48
C PRO A 277 -14.85 41.67 -14.45
N ALA A 278 -14.95 41.29 -13.18
CA ALA A 278 -14.01 41.79 -12.19
C ALA A 278 -12.61 41.36 -12.63
N GLN A 279 -11.70 42.33 -12.72
CA GLN A 279 -10.33 42.10 -13.14
C GLN A 279 -9.77 40.93 -12.28
N ALA A 280 -9.41 39.86 -12.94
CA ALA A 280 -8.71 38.74 -12.34
C ALA A 280 -7.37 39.28 -11.81
N VAL A 281 -7.21 39.25 -10.50
CA VAL A 281 -5.88 39.33 -9.91
C VAL A 281 -5.22 37.99 -10.29
N GLU A 282 -4.34 38.04 -11.27
CA GLU A 282 -3.50 36.88 -11.62
C GLU A 282 -2.76 36.41 -10.37
N PRO A 283 -2.80 35.14 -10.04
CA PRO A 283 -1.87 34.62 -9.06
C PRO A 283 -0.47 34.78 -9.66
N VAL A 284 0.37 35.55 -8.98
CA VAL A 284 1.78 35.72 -9.32
C VAL A 284 2.41 34.31 -9.30
N ARG A 285 2.49 33.68 -10.48
CA ARG A 285 3.40 32.58 -10.74
C ARG A 285 4.74 33.19 -11.10
N GLU A 286 5.50 33.60 -10.12
CA GLU A 286 6.93 33.76 -10.29
C GLU A 286 7.56 32.35 -10.39
N THR A 287 7.47 31.74 -11.53
CA THR A 287 8.47 30.79 -11.99
C THR A 287 9.34 31.51 -12.99
N THR A 288 10.27 32.29 -12.53
CA THR A 288 11.45 32.62 -13.32
C THR A 288 12.15 31.28 -13.58
N GLN A 289 11.86 30.65 -14.71
CA GLN A 289 12.71 29.59 -15.19
C GLN A 289 14.07 30.22 -15.51
N LEU A 290 15.01 30.07 -14.62
CA LEU A 290 16.40 30.39 -14.89
C LEU A 290 16.86 29.42 -15.99
N GLU A 291 17.29 29.95 -17.12
CA GLU A 291 17.82 29.17 -18.22
C GLU A 291 19.00 28.32 -17.70
N GLY A 292 18.93 26.99 -17.89
CA GLY A 292 19.90 26.04 -17.33
C GLY A 292 19.62 25.50 -15.92
N ALA A 293 18.48 25.82 -15.32
CA ALA A 293 18.10 25.24 -14.02
C ALA A 293 17.65 23.79 -14.17
N ILE A 294 18.23 22.90 -13.38
CA ILE A 294 17.76 21.52 -13.20
C ILE A 294 16.77 21.49 -12.05
N LEU A 295 15.52 21.20 -12.35
CA LEU A 295 14.47 21.10 -11.34
C LEU A 295 14.35 19.67 -10.81
N ALA A 296 14.19 19.54 -9.47
CA ALA A 296 13.85 18.26 -8.88
C ALA A 296 12.45 17.81 -9.35
N PRO A 297 12.28 16.54 -9.76
CA PRO A 297 11.00 16.04 -10.24
C PRO A 297 9.90 15.98 -9.17
N MET A 298 10.29 16.12 -7.90
CA MET A 298 9.39 16.10 -6.75
C MET A 298 10.00 16.87 -5.58
N ALA A 299 9.16 17.25 -4.61
CA ALA A 299 9.64 17.84 -3.37
C ALA A 299 10.50 16.85 -2.59
N GLY A 300 11.65 17.30 -2.09
CA GLY A 300 12.58 16.47 -1.35
C GLY A 300 13.73 17.30 -0.79
N SER A 301 14.57 16.65 0.04
CA SER A 301 15.79 17.25 0.57
C SER A 301 16.99 16.86 -0.27
N LEU A 302 17.79 17.84 -0.67
CA LEU A 302 19.05 17.60 -1.36
C LEU A 302 20.08 17.06 -0.35
N LEU A 303 20.45 15.79 -0.50
CA LEU A 303 21.39 15.13 0.42
C LEU A 303 22.86 15.46 0.09
N GLN A 304 23.20 15.55 -1.18
CA GLN A 304 24.58 15.77 -1.60
C GLN A 304 24.68 16.26 -3.04
N TRP A 305 25.57 17.22 -3.30
CA TRP A 305 26.09 17.55 -4.62
C TRP A 305 27.26 16.61 -4.96
N LYS A 306 27.20 15.91 -6.09
CA LYS A 306 28.29 15.05 -6.56
C LYS A 306 29.27 15.75 -7.51
N VAL A 307 28.98 16.99 -7.87
CA VAL A 307 29.80 17.82 -8.74
C VAL A 307 30.14 19.14 -8.06
N ALA A 308 31.34 19.65 -8.30
CA ALA A 308 31.74 20.94 -7.76
C ALA A 308 31.10 22.10 -8.57
N ALA A 309 30.93 23.25 -7.93
CA ALA A 309 30.47 24.44 -8.63
C ALA A 309 31.43 24.79 -9.78
N GLY A 310 30.89 24.98 -10.99
CA GLY A 310 31.64 25.29 -12.19
C GLY A 310 32.13 24.07 -13.01
N ALA A 311 31.84 22.85 -12.56
CA ALA A 311 32.10 21.65 -13.36
C ALA A 311 31.15 21.58 -14.56
N GLN A 312 31.66 21.19 -15.73
CA GLN A 312 30.79 20.82 -16.87
C GLN A 312 30.16 19.45 -16.59
N VAL A 313 28.85 19.35 -16.79
CA VAL A 313 28.05 18.14 -16.58
C VAL A 313 27.49 17.67 -17.90
#